data_7dea67dca342d7f6bce587a068756c2c
#
_entry.id   7dea67dca342d7f6bce587a068756c2c
#
_cell.length_a   1.000
_cell.length_b   1.000
_cell.length_c   1.000
_cell.angle_alpha   90.00
_cell.angle_beta   90.00
_cell.angle_gamma   90.00
#
_symmetry.space_group_name_H-M   'P 1'
#
loop_
_entity.id
_entity.type
_entity.pdbx_description
1 polymer ?
#
loop_
_entity_poly.entity_id
_entity_poly.type
_entity_poly.pdbx_seq_one_letter_code
_entity_poly.pdbx_strand_id
1 'polypeptide(L)'
;MKITEKKRSLCIKEIARAAILLALFMGTVVQTSAARAVSFSDVSEQTAYYNDICWAAEQGIVTGDNGNFKPEQNVTVQQFFTMLSRAIPESREAQDTAFDAPKGSMLYHLRRAIHQGWTASLGTLVELSKDSTLNAGCAWNAALMAAGTQVYGGALLGEAANPSADGMRAAKALNLAGKDADASKRLTRAEAVHLIRAAVENTKVLPEPDIVKEMKNAVQNVQQNDVSSVYADLMRIPEPIRKAFRQDGWIIWFDPDAVQAYSEKSGITNINGMTEYQDKTIYLASVKSLLHELGHYYQEKLKSSGMDKNVYALFDAIRLQETASAAIYETGDQRDGKEFFADAFRFYV
;
A
#
# COMPACT_ATOMS: atom_id res chain seq x y z
N MET A 1 23.90 19.46 -8.92
CA MET A 1 23.88 20.10 -7.59
C MET A 1 22.48 20.15 -6.95
N LYS A 2 21.37 20.20 -7.69
CA LYS A 2 19.99 20.22 -7.14
C LYS A 2 19.49 18.86 -6.57
N ILE A 3 20.03 17.73 -7.05
CA ILE A 3 19.61 16.38 -6.62
C ILE A 3 20.06 16.02 -5.20
N THR A 4 21.19 16.56 -4.74
CA THR A 4 21.73 16.32 -3.40
C THR A 4 20.91 17.01 -2.30
N GLU A 5 20.27 18.14 -2.59
CA GLU A 5 19.41 18.83 -1.63
C GLU A 5 18.06 18.12 -1.46
N LYS A 6 17.49 17.58 -2.56
CA LYS A 6 16.22 16.82 -2.51
C LYS A 6 16.39 15.50 -1.74
N LYS A 7 17.54 14.81 -1.89
CA LYS A 7 17.88 13.60 -1.10
C LYS A 7 18.06 13.91 0.40
N ARG A 8 18.65 15.06 0.76
CA ARG A 8 18.72 15.51 2.17
C ARG A 8 17.35 15.86 2.76
N SER A 9 16.46 16.46 1.96
CA SER A 9 15.11 16.80 2.40
C SER A 9 14.24 15.57 2.69
N LEU A 10 14.38 14.46 1.93
CA LEU A 10 13.65 13.21 2.21
C LEU A 10 14.14 12.53 3.50
N CYS A 11 15.44 12.44 3.69
CA CYS A 11 16.02 11.88 4.93
C CYS A 11 15.60 12.67 6.17
N ILE A 12 15.49 14.00 6.05
CA ILE A 12 15.01 14.88 7.14
C ILE A 12 13.51 14.65 7.40
N LYS A 13 12.70 14.36 6.38
CA LYS A 13 11.26 14.06 6.55
C LYS A 13 11.02 12.74 7.26
N GLU A 14 11.83 11.72 6.99
CA GLU A 14 11.77 10.42 7.68
C GLU A 14 12.20 10.55 9.16
N ILE A 15 13.27 11.28 9.42
CA ILE A 15 13.73 11.57 10.79
C ILE A 15 12.71 12.45 11.52
N ALA A 16 12.07 13.40 10.84
CA ALA A 16 11.03 14.23 11.43
C ALA A 16 9.74 13.40 11.73
N ARG A 17 9.39 12.43 10.92
CA ARG A 17 8.26 11.50 11.21
C ARG A 17 8.55 10.65 12.45
N ALA A 18 9.75 10.10 12.57
CA ALA A 18 10.17 9.35 13.75
C ALA A 18 10.23 10.22 15.02
N ALA A 19 10.69 11.47 14.90
CA ALA A 19 10.77 12.41 16.01
C ALA A 19 9.39 12.92 16.46
N ILE A 20 8.44 13.09 15.54
CA ILE A 20 7.06 13.50 15.86
C ILE A 20 6.32 12.35 16.58
N LEU A 21 6.52 11.10 16.19
CA LEU A 21 5.99 9.94 16.90
C LEU A 21 6.57 9.82 18.32
N LEU A 22 7.85 10.15 18.51
CA LEU A 22 8.50 10.12 19.83
C LEU A 22 8.11 11.33 20.71
N ALA A 23 7.89 12.50 20.13
CA ALA A 23 7.50 13.71 20.86
C ALA A 23 6.04 13.68 21.33
N LEU A 24 5.15 13.00 20.61
CA LEU A 24 3.76 12.77 21.04
C LEU A 24 3.66 11.82 22.24
N PHE A 25 4.69 11.00 22.48
CA PHE A 25 4.73 10.08 23.63
C PHE A 25 5.24 10.73 24.93
N MET A 26 5.92 11.88 24.88
CA MET A 26 6.52 12.51 26.06
C MET A 26 5.82 13.79 26.55
N GLY A 27 4.71 14.17 25.95
CA GLY A 27 4.02 15.46 26.19
C GLY A 27 2.67 15.40 26.89
N THR A 28 2.29 14.30 27.54
CA THR A 28 1.05 14.30 28.35
C THR A 28 1.31 14.86 29.73
N VAL A 29 1.23 16.19 29.84
CA VAL A 29 0.81 16.83 31.09
C VAL A 29 -0.55 16.22 31.44
N VAL A 30 -0.59 15.45 32.52
CA VAL A 30 -1.81 14.93 33.11
C VAL A 30 -2.68 16.12 33.53
N GLN A 31 -3.49 16.60 32.60
CA GLN A 31 -4.69 17.33 32.98
C GLN A 31 -5.69 16.27 33.45
N THR A 32 -5.83 16.13 34.75
CA THR A 32 -6.95 15.46 35.39
C THR A 32 -8.24 16.25 35.15
N SER A 33 -8.67 16.34 33.92
CA SER A 33 -10.10 16.48 33.64
C SER A 33 -10.73 15.17 34.09
N ALA A 34 -11.62 15.21 35.04
CA ALA A 34 -12.48 14.09 35.32
C ALA A 34 -13.25 13.75 34.03
N ALA A 35 -12.64 12.91 33.19
CA ALA A 35 -13.25 12.38 31.99
C ALA A 35 -14.53 11.69 32.49
N ARG A 36 -15.67 12.22 32.12
CA ARG A 36 -16.98 11.61 32.38
C ARG A 36 -16.91 10.25 31.71
N ALA A 37 -16.73 9.18 32.51
CA ALA A 37 -16.65 7.84 32.00
C ALA A 37 -17.86 7.63 31.06
N VAL A 38 -17.63 7.48 29.77
CA VAL A 38 -18.71 7.15 28.84
C VAL A 38 -19.08 5.73 29.15
N SER A 39 -20.19 5.56 29.87
CA SER A 39 -20.73 4.24 30.18
C SER A 39 -21.87 3.92 29.20
N PHE A 40 -21.76 2.77 28.55
CA PHE A 40 -22.84 2.23 27.74
C PHE A 40 -23.72 1.33 28.66
N SER A 41 -25.06 1.39 28.53
CA SER A 41 -25.96 0.64 29.36
C SER A 41 -25.88 -0.88 29.15
N ASP A 42 -25.38 -1.31 28.03
CA ASP A 42 -25.19 -2.70 27.60
C ASP A 42 -23.76 -3.21 27.70
N VAL A 43 -22.85 -2.47 28.39
CA VAL A 43 -21.46 -2.85 28.59
C VAL A 43 -21.15 -2.87 30.10
N SER A 44 -20.67 -4.01 30.56
CA SER A 44 -20.23 -4.23 31.93
C SER A 44 -18.85 -4.84 31.98
N GLU A 45 -18.21 -4.94 33.12
CA GLU A 45 -16.89 -5.56 33.30
C GLU A 45 -16.84 -7.02 32.80
N GLN A 46 -18.00 -7.70 32.71
CA GLN A 46 -18.12 -9.06 32.17
C GLN A 46 -18.25 -9.09 30.64
N THR A 47 -18.45 -7.94 29.99
CA THR A 47 -18.53 -7.84 28.53
C THR A 47 -17.18 -8.16 27.94
N ALA A 48 -17.16 -9.01 26.91
CA ALA A 48 -15.92 -9.28 26.16
C ALA A 48 -15.28 -7.97 25.65
N TYR A 49 -13.97 -7.84 25.83
CA TYR A 49 -13.21 -6.65 25.43
C TYR A 49 -13.65 -5.35 26.14
N TYR A 50 -14.15 -5.44 27.38
CA TYR A 50 -14.60 -4.29 28.16
C TYR A 50 -13.60 -3.14 28.18
N ASN A 51 -12.33 -3.41 28.49
CA ASN A 51 -11.28 -2.40 28.55
C ASN A 51 -11.01 -1.72 27.20
N ASP A 52 -11.19 -2.43 26.09
CA ASP A 52 -10.99 -1.89 24.75
C ASP A 52 -12.18 -1.00 24.36
N ILE A 53 -13.40 -1.38 24.76
CA ILE A 53 -14.60 -0.57 24.57
C ILE A 53 -14.50 0.74 25.37
N CYS A 54 -14.06 0.67 26.64
CA CYS A 54 -13.82 1.86 27.45
C CYS A 54 -12.77 2.78 26.83
N TRP A 55 -11.63 2.22 26.41
CA TRP A 55 -10.59 2.97 25.72
C TRP A 55 -11.13 3.67 24.46
N ALA A 56 -11.90 2.97 23.64
CA ALA A 56 -12.44 3.55 22.40
C ALA A 56 -13.47 4.65 22.69
N ALA A 57 -14.23 4.54 23.77
CA ALA A 57 -15.16 5.57 24.21
C ALA A 57 -14.42 6.82 24.72
N GLU A 58 -13.39 6.64 25.55
CA GLU A 58 -12.56 7.72 26.08
C GLU A 58 -11.82 8.48 24.98
N GLN A 59 -11.37 7.78 23.93
CA GLN A 59 -10.71 8.38 22.76
C GLN A 59 -11.69 8.97 21.73
N GLY A 60 -13.02 8.88 21.99
CA GLY A 60 -14.04 9.36 21.04
C GLY A 60 -14.14 8.54 19.74
N ILE A 61 -13.54 7.35 19.72
CA ILE A 61 -13.57 6.44 18.56
C ILE A 61 -15.00 5.90 18.37
N VAL A 62 -15.68 5.59 19.48
CA VAL A 62 -17.07 5.13 19.53
C VAL A 62 -17.92 6.05 20.38
N THR A 63 -19.14 6.30 19.94
CA THR A 63 -20.11 7.17 20.64
C THR A 63 -21.37 6.42 21.09
N GLY A 64 -21.54 5.18 20.65
CA GLY A 64 -22.75 4.40 20.87
C GLY A 64 -23.96 4.90 20.06
N ASP A 65 -25.09 4.25 20.33
CA ASP A 65 -26.38 4.59 19.75
C ASP A 65 -27.43 4.52 20.89
N ASN A 66 -28.07 5.65 21.23
CA ASN A 66 -29.02 5.77 22.34
C ASN A 66 -28.50 5.20 23.67
N GLY A 67 -27.21 5.46 23.98
CA GLY A 67 -26.57 4.98 25.22
C GLY A 67 -26.13 3.52 25.20
N ASN A 68 -26.25 2.81 24.08
CA ASN A 68 -25.80 1.43 23.91
C ASN A 68 -24.62 1.34 22.95
N PHE A 69 -23.68 0.45 23.22
CA PHE A 69 -22.57 0.13 22.35
C PHE A 69 -22.89 -1.01 21.37
N LYS A 70 -23.73 -1.95 21.78
CA LYS A 70 -24.10 -3.16 21.02
C LYS A 70 -22.91 -4.08 20.72
N PRO A 71 -22.20 -4.60 21.76
CA PRO A 71 -20.92 -5.30 21.62
C PRO A 71 -21.00 -6.52 20.72
N GLU A 72 -22.07 -7.29 20.77
CA GLU A 72 -22.27 -8.55 20.03
C GLU A 72 -22.81 -8.34 18.60
N GLN A 73 -23.18 -7.13 18.23
CA GLN A 73 -23.67 -6.84 16.88
C GLN A 73 -22.50 -6.91 15.88
N ASN A 74 -22.72 -7.57 14.74
CA ASN A 74 -21.75 -7.55 13.66
C ASN A 74 -21.44 -6.11 13.20
N VAL A 75 -20.17 -5.80 13.08
CA VAL A 75 -19.72 -4.49 12.60
C VAL A 75 -19.92 -4.41 11.08
N THR A 76 -20.49 -3.30 10.61
CA THR A 76 -20.51 -3.02 9.17
C THR A 76 -19.19 -2.41 8.71
N VAL A 77 -18.91 -2.50 7.41
CA VAL A 77 -17.71 -1.90 6.82
C VAL A 77 -17.63 -0.41 7.13
N GLN A 78 -18.73 0.33 6.95
CA GLN A 78 -18.76 1.77 7.28
C GLN A 78 -18.48 2.05 8.75
N GLN A 79 -19.04 1.25 9.65
CA GLN A 79 -18.80 1.40 11.09
C GLN A 79 -17.33 1.12 11.43
N PHE A 80 -16.76 0.06 10.85
CA PHE A 80 -15.36 -0.29 11.07
C PHE A 80 -14.42 0.83 10.62
N PHE A 81 -14.56 1.31 9.37
CA PHE A 81 -13.70 2.39 8.88
C PHE A 81 -13.96 3.73 9.56
N THR A 82 -15.14 3.96 10.10
CA THR A 82 -15.41 5.10 10.99
C THR A 82 -14.58 5.01 12.26
N MET A 83 -14.61 3.85 12.93
CA MET A 83 -13.81 3.61 14.13
C MET A 83 -12.31 3.68 13.85
N LEU A 84 -11.86 3.00 12.80
CA LEU A 84 -10.44 2.99 12.40
C LEU A 84 -9.95 4.41 12.06
N SER A 85 -10.71 5.15 11.27
CA SER A 85 -10.35 6.51 10.88
C SER A 85 -10.29 7.48 12.08
N ARG A 86 -11.10 7.27 13.10
CA ARG A 86 -11.04 8.06 14.35
C ARG A 86 -9.87 7.66 15.24
N ALA A 87 -9.46 6.38 15.19
CA ALA A 87 -8.31 5.89 15.94
C ALA A 87 -6.96 6.34 15.37
N ILE A 88 -6.91 6.67 14.08
CA ILE A 88 -5.69 7.11 13.39
C ILE A 88 -5.67 8.63 13.29
N PRO A 89 -4.64 9.34 13.80
CA PRO A 89 -4.52 10.77 13.66
C PRO A 89 -4.60 11.24 12.20
N GLU A 90 -5.24 12.38 11.97
CA GLU A 90 -5.27 12.99 10.63
C GLU A 90 -3.91 13.61 10.30
N SER A 91 -3.34 13.25 9.13
CA SER A 91 -2.23 13.99 8.56
C SER A 91 -2.68 15.40 8.12
N ARG A 92 -1.74 16.35 7.96
CA ARG A 92 -2.07 17.69 7.43
C ARG A 92 -2.74 17.61 6.06
N GLU A 93 -2.25 16.75 5.19
CA GLU A 93 -2.81 16.51 3.87
C GLU A 93 -4.28 16.01 3.94
N ALA A 94 -4.57 15.09 4.88
CA ALA A 94 -5.93 14.63 5.10
C ALA A 94 -6.85 15.71 5.70
N GLN A 95 -6.30 16.66 6.46
CA GLN A 95 -7.07 17.79 7.00
C GLN A 95 -7.49 18.77 5.92
N ASP A 96 -6.64 18.96 4.91
CA ASP A 96 -6.88 19.87 3.79
C ASP A 96 -7.72 19.24 2.67
N THR A 97 -7.88 17.90 2.67
CA THR A 97 -8.67 17.19 1.68
C THR A 97 -10.15 17.29 2.01
N ALA A 98 -10.91 17.96 1.16
CA ALA A 98 -12.38 17.93 1.20
C ALA A 98 -12.88 16.60 0.62
N PHE A 99 -13.08 15.58 1.46
CA PHE A 99 -13.56 14.25 1.03
C PHE A 99 -15.00 14.27 0.47
N ASP A 100 -15.50 15.43 0.03
CA ASP A 100 -16.85 15.64 -0.52
C ASP A 100 -17.94 14.98 0.35
N ALA A 101 -17.76 15.14 1.67
CA ALA A 101 -18.66 14.65 2.71
C ALA A 101 -18.52 15.53 3.96
N PRO A 102 -19.60 15.73 4.75
CA PRO A 102 -19.52 16.49 6.00
C PRO A 102 -18.48 15.88 6.95
N LYS A 103 -17.55 16.70 7.43
CA LYS A 103 -16.49 16.27 8.35
C LYS A 103 -17.09 15.55 9.57
N GLY A 104 -16.54 14.38 9.91
CA GLY A 104 -17.00 13.53 11.00
C GLY A 104 -18.19 12.63 10.68
N SER A 105 -18.79 12.75 9.48
CA SER A 105 -19.81 11.78 9.03
C SER A 105 -19.18 10.41 8.72
N MET A 106 -19.99 9.34 8.75
CA MET A 106 -19.53 8.00 8.38
C MET A 106 -18.97 7.98 6.94
N LEU A 107 -19.59 8.72 6.03
CA LEU A 107 -19.12 8.85 4.65
C LEU A 107 -17.76 9.54 4.56
N TYR A 108 -17.51 10.58 5.35
CA TYR A 108 -16.22 11.24 5.45
C TYR A 108 -15.11 10.24 5.84
N HIS A 109 -15.34 9.47 6.91
CA HIS A 109 -14.37 8.49 7.39
C HIS A 109 -14.11 7.35 6.39
N LEU A 110 -15.16 6.91 5.69
CA LEU A 110 -15.00 5.90 4.63
C LEU A 110 -14.19 6.44 3.45
N ARG A 111 -14.50 7.64 2.96
CA ARG A 111 -13.76 8.29 1.87
C ARG A 111 -12.31 8.56 2.25
N ARG A 112 -12.04 8.96 3.51
CA ARG A 112 -10.69 9.04 4.02
C ARG A 112 -9.98 7.68 3.96
N ALA A 113 -10.63 6.61 4.37
CA ALA A 113 -10.05 5.27 4.33
C ALA A 113 -9.75 4.81 2.89
N ILE A 114 -10.62 5.13 1.93
CA ILE A 114 -10.39 4.87 0.50
C ILE A 114 -9.18 5.66 0.00
N HIS A 115 -9.13 6.95 0.26
CA HIS A 115 -8.02 7.83 -0.14
C HIS A 115 -6.67 7.38 0.42
N GLN A 116 -6.66 6.90 1.67
CA GLN A 116 -5.47 6.36 2.33
C GLN A 116 -5.15 4.92 1.92
N GLY A 117 -5.97 4.31 1.05
CA GLY A 117 -5.77 2.94 0.59
C GLY A 117 -6.06 1.83 1.60
N TRP A 118 -6.63 2.17 2.78
CA TRP A 118 -6.92 1.15 3.83
C TRP A 118 -7.99 0.14 3.41
N THR A 119 -8.75 0.44 2.37
CA THR A 119 -9.79 -0.43 1.82
C THR A 119 -9.28 -1.39 0.75
N ALA A 120 -7.99 -1.38 0.41
CA ALA A 120 -7.42 -2.18 -0.67
C ALA A 120 -7.72 -3.68 -0.55
N SER A 121 -7.79 -4.20 0.69
CA SER A 121 -8.17 -5.61 0.95
C SER A 121 -9.60 -5.97 0.58
N LEU A 122 -10.47 -5.00 0.32
CA LEU A 122 -11.88 -5.19 -0.05
C LEU A 122 -12.08 -5.18 -1.58
N GLY A 123 -11.04 -4.88 -2.36
CA GLY A 123 -11.13 -4.74 -3.81
C GLY A 123 -11.97 -3.53 -4.24
N THR A 124 -12.37 -3.53 -5.52
CA THR A 124 -13.18 -2.45 -6.11
C THR A 124 -14.64 -2.43 -5.64
N LEU A 125 -15.08 -3.45 -4.92
CA LEU A 125 -16.44 -3.57 -4.36
C LEU A 125 -16.67 -2.70 -3.12
N VAL A 126 -15.87 -1.69 -2.92
CA VAL A 126 -16.07 -0.66 -1.88
C VAL A 126 -17.28 0.24 -2.21
N GLU A 127 -18.07 -0.04 -3.20
CA GLU A 127 -19.46 0.40 -3.31
C GLU A 127 -20.33 -0.32 -2.26
N LEU A 128 -19.96 -0.05 -1.08
CA LEU A 128 -20.31 -0.63 0.17
C LEU A 128 -21.76 -0.34 0.43
N SER A 129 -22.56 -1.33 0.24
CA SER A 129 -23.81 -1.31 0.96
C SER A 129 -23.45 -1.04 2.44
N LYS A 130 -24.03 -0.04 3.04
CA LYS A 130 -23.83 0.32 4.46
C LYS A 130 -24.03 -0.88 5.41
N ASP A 131 -24.66 -1.91 4.91
CA ASP A 131 -25.03 -3.13 5.64
C ASP A 131 -24.05 -4.30 5.41
N SER A 132 -23.03 -4.15 4.55
CA SER A 132 -21.98 -5.17 4.38
C SER A 132 -21.19 -5.36 5.68
N THR A 133 -20.98 -6.61 6.07
CA THR A 133 -20.18 -6.97 7.25
C THR A 133 -18.73 -7.25 6.84
N LEU A 134 -17.79 -6.98 7.74
CA LEU A 134 -16.37 -7.17 7.52
C LEU A 134 -15.88 -8.48 8.13
N ASN A 135 -15.02 -9.21 7.41
CA ASN A 135 -14.33 -10.37 7.97
C ASN A 135 -13.03 -9.96 8.70
N ALA A 136 -12.58 -10.83 9.60
CA ALA A 136 -11.43 -10.57 10.46
C ALA A 136 -10.13 -10.34 9.68
N GLY A 137 -9.91 -11.07 8.60
CA GLY A 137 -8.69 -10.94 7.80
C GLY A 137 -8.58 -9.59 7.09
N CYS A 138 -9.66 -9.14 6.44
CA CYS A 138 -9.71 -7.80 5.83
C CYS A 138 -9.58 -6.69 6.87
N ALA A 139 -10.21 -6.87 8.04
CA ALA A 139 -10.10 -5.91 9.14
C ALA A 139 -8.66 -5.79 9.67
N TRP A 140 -7.96 -6.91 9.86
CA TRP A 140 -6.55 -6.91 10.25
C TRP A 140 -5.67 -6.25 9.20
N ASN A 141 -5.88 -6.56 7.92
CA ASN A 141 -5.14 -5.92 6.83
C ASN A 141 -5.29 -4.40 6.89
N ALA A 142 -6.54 -3.92 6.93
CA ALA A 142 -6.84 -2.49 6.96
C ALA A 142 -6.28 -1.80 8.22
N ALA A 143 -6.44 -2.39 9.40
CA ALA A 143 -5.99 -1.78 10.66
C ALA A 143 -4.46 -1.73 10.77
N LEU A 144 -3.77 -2.79 10.39
CA LEU A 144 -2.30 -2.83 10.39
C LEU A 144 -1.73 -1.81 9.41
N MET A 145 -2.27 -1.73 8.19
CA MET A 145 -1.86 -0.74 7.20
C MET A 145 -2.13 0.69 7.68
N ALA A 146 -3.30 0.96 8.25
CA ALA A 146 -3.64 2.27 8.79
C ALA A 146 -2.72 2.68 9.95
N ALA A 147 -2.28 1.72 10.76
CA ALA A 147 -1.31 1.92 11.83
C ALA A 147 0.16 2.01 11.33
N GLY A 148 0.40 1.95 10.03
CA GLY A 148 1.74 2.06 9.44
C GLY A 148 2.54 0.75 9.41
N THR A 149 1.92 -0.38 9.74
CA THR A 149 2.57 -1.69 9.63
C THR A 149 2.51 -2.18 8.20
N GLN A 150 3.66 -2.45 7.57
CA GLN A 150 3.70 -3.03 6.24
C GLN A 150 3.20 -4.48 6.27
N VAL A 151 2.11 -4.75 5.56
CA VAL A 151 1.61 -6.11 5.34
C VAL A 151 2.14 -6.62 4.00
N TYR A 152 2.86 -7.73 4.02
CA TYR A 152 3.38 -8.36 2.81
C TYR A 152 2.36 -9.39 2.28
N GLY A 153 1.99 -9.26 1.01
CA GLY A 153 1.04 -10.15 0.35
C GLY A 153 1.59 -11.55 0.08
N GLY A 154 0.69 -12.53 -0.03
CA GLY A 154 1.03 -13.92 -0.29
C GLY A 154 1.88 -14.15 -1.53
N ALA A 155 1.73 -13.31 -2.56
CA ALA A 155 2.54 -13.37 -3.77
C ALA A 155 4.06 -13.29 -3.50
N LEU A 156 4.49 -12.55 -2.46
CA LEU A 156 5.89 -12.48 -2.03
C LEU A 156 6.35 -13.72 -1.24
N LEU A 157 5.44 -14.58 -0.87
CA LEU A 157 5.67 -15.79 -0.07
C LEU A 157 5.41 -17.07 -0.86
N GLY A 158 5.18 -16.96 -2.19
CA GLY A 158 4.85 -18.09 -3.07
C GLY A 158 3.41 -18.58 -2.94
N GLU A 159 2.52 -17.75 -2.40
CA GLU A 159 1.10 -18.06 -2.23
C GLU A 159 0.23 -17.22 -3.16
N ALA A 160 -1.01 -17.64 -3.40
CA ALA A 160 -1.97 -16.82 -4.15
C ALA A 160 -2.29 -15.52 -3.41
N ALA A 161 -2.49 -14.43 -4.16
CA ALA A 161 -2.88 -13.15 -3.60
C ALA A 161 -4.24 -13.26 -2.91
N ASN A 162 -4.27 -13.04 -1.60
CA ASN A 162 -5.48 -13.04 -0.79
C ASN A 162 -5.34 -12.05 0.37
N PRO A 163 -5.76 -10.80 0.20
CA PRO A 163 -5.59 -9.76 1.21
C PRO A 163 -6.18 -10.09 2.58
N SER A 164 -7.27 -10.87 2.64
CA SER A 164 -7.84 -11.34 3.91
C SER A 164 -6.91 -12.34 4.61
N ALA A 165 -6.37 -13.32 3.87
CA ALA A 165 -5.38 -14.24 4.42
C ALA A 165 -4.09 -13.52 4.83
N ASP A 166 -3.66 -12.54 4.05
CA ASP A 166 -2.45 -11.74 4.30
C ASP A 166 -2.56 -10.95 5.61
N GLY A 167 -3.70 -10.26 5.82
CA GLY A 167 -3.95 -9.53 7.06
C GLY A 167 -3.97 -10.44 8.29
N MET A 168 -4.61 -11.60 8.19
CA MET A 168 -4.63 -12.57 9.29
C MET A 168 -3.25 -13.17 9.56
N ARG A 169 -2.50 -13.50 8.52
CA ARG A 169 -1.10 -13.99 8.64
C ARG A 169 -0.22 -12.96 9.35
N ALA A 170 -0.33 -11.69 8.95
CA ALA A 170 0.40 -10.59 9.56
C ALA A 170 0.05 -10.45 11.05
N ALA A 171 -1.23 -10.45 11.40
CA ALA A 171 -1.69 -10.36 12.79
C ALA A 171 -1.19 -11.53 13.65
N LYS A 172 -1.22 -12.76 13.13
CA LYS A 172 -0.67 -13.95 13.81
C LYS A 172 0.85 -13.83 14.00
N ALA A 173 1.58 -13.41 12.99
CA ALA A 173 3.05 -13.26 13.06
C ALA A 173 3.47 -12.18 14.08
N LEU A 174 2.66 -11.15 14.26
CA LEU A 174 2.84 -10.09 15.26
C LEU A 174 2.34 -10.50 16.67
N ASN A 175 1.73 -11.68 16.81
CA ASN A 175 1.03 -12.15 18.03
C ASN A 175 -0.12 -11.24 18.47
N LEU A 176 -0.83 -10.63 17.52
CA LEU A 176 -2.02 -9.82 17.73
C LEU A 176 -3.31 -10.64 17.58
N ALA A 177 -3.24 -11.74 16.83
CA ALA A 177 -4.32 -12.72 16.70
C ALA A 177 -3.88 -14.10 17.17
N GLY A 178 -4.82 -14.87 17.72
CA GLY A 178 -4.58 -16.25 18.11
C GLY A 178 -4.18 -17.15 16.93
N LYS A 179 -3.43 -18.21 17.18
CA LYS A 179 -2.97 -19.14 16.14
C LYS A 179 -4.12 -19.73 15.32
N ASP A 180 -5.23 -20.03 15.99
CA ASP A 180 -6.43 -20.64 15.39
C ASP A 180 -7.45 -19.61 14.90
N ALA A 181 -7.11 -18.31 14.90
CA ALA A 181 -8.02 -17.28 14.43
C ALA A 181 -8.37 -17.47 12.95
N ASP A 182 -9.66 -17.36 12.65
CA ASP A 182 -10.22 -17.53 11.30
C ASP A 182 -10.34 -16.17 10.57
N ALA A 183 -9.68 -16.05 9.41
CA ALA A 183 -9.73 -14.86 8.58
C ALA A 183 -11.14 -14.56 8.04
N SER A 184 -11.95 -15.59 7.84
CA SER A 184 -13.31 -15.47 7.27
C SER A 184 -14.38 -15.09 8.31
N LYS A 185 -14.06 -15.17 9.60
CA LYS A 185 -14.97 -14.85 10.69
C LYS A 185 -15.47 -13.41 10.57
N ARG A 186 -16.78 -13.21 10.65
CA ARG A 186 -17.38 -11.87 10.79
C ARG A 186 -17.09 -11.32 12.17
N LEU A 187 -16.73 -10.05 12.23
CA LEU A 187 -16.40 -9.39 13.48
C LEU A 187 -17.63 -8.77 14.14
N THR A 188 -17.71 -8.90 15.46
CA THR A 188 -18.58 -8.08 16.27
C THR A 188 -17.99 -6.69 16.48
N ARG A 189 -18.78 -5.74 16.96
CA ARG A 189 -18.30 -4.38 17.27
C ARG A 189 -17.24 -4.38 18.38
N ALA A 190 -17.39 -5.26 19.39
CA ALA A 190 -16.41 -5.42 20.44
C ALA A 190 -15.07 -5.95 19.92
N GLU A 191 -15.12 -6.97 19.08
CA GLU A 191 -13.92 -7.52 18.41
C GLU A 191 -13.25 -6.50 17.48
N ALA A 192 -14.02 -5.69 16.77
CA ALA A 192 -13.50 -4.64 15.90
C ALA A 192 -12.72 -3.58 16.69
N VAL A 193 -13.21 -3.14 17.82
CA VAL A 193 -12.52 -2.19 18.72
C VAL A 193 -11.23 -2.79 19.26
N HIS A 194 -11.28 -4.04 19.75
CA HIS A 194 -10.11 -4.77 20.23
C HIS A 194 -9.03 -4.86 19.14
N LEU A 195 -9.42 -5.26 17.94
CA LEU A 195 -8.51 -5.37 16.78
C LEU A 195 -7.87 -4.01 16.42
N ILE A 196 -8.67 -2.95 16.36
CA ILE A 196 -8.17 -1.60 16.07
C ILE A 196 -7.17 -1.16 17.12
N ARG A 197 -7.48 -1.31 18.41
CA ARG A 197 -6.56 -0.98 19.50
C ARG A 197 -5.27 -1.76 19.40
N ALA A 198 -5.35 -3.09 19.22
CA ALA A 198 -4.19 -3.95 19.08
C ALA A 198 -3.28 -3.56 17.90
N ALA A 199 -3.86 -3.14 16.78
CA ALA A 199 -3.09 -2.67 15.62
C ALA A 199 -2.42 -1.31 15.88
N VAL A 200 -3.15 -0.36 16.48
CA VAL A 200 -2.64 1.01 16.77
C VAL A 200 -1.55 0.99 17.83
N GLU A 201 -1.68 0.16 18.85
CA GLU A 201 -0.68 0.01 19.92
C GLU A 201 0.50 -0.91 19.52
N ASN A 202 0.45 -1.54 18.34
CA ASN A 202 1.52 -2.43 17.89
C ASN A 202 2.80 -1.67 17.56
N THR A 203 3.89 -2.10 18.19
CA THR A 203 5.25 -1.58 17.94
C THR A 203 6.14 -2.57 17.18
N LYS A 204 5.63 -3.77 16.89
CA LYS A 204 6.38 -4.82 16.21
C LYS A 204 6.28 -4.63 14.70
N VAL A 205 7.32 -5.06 14.01
CA VAL A 205 7.38 -5.05 12.54
C VAL A 205 7.49 -6.48 12.01
N LEU A 206 6.95 -6.71 10.84
CA LEU A 206 7.11 -7.98 10.12
C LEU A 206 8.52 -8.06 9.51
N PRO A 207 9.13 -9.27 9.45
CA PRO A 207 10.39 -9.44 8.77
C PRO A 207 10.22 -9.14 7.27
N GLU A 208 11.16 -8.36 6.72
CA GLU A 208 11.17 -8.08 5.28
C GLU A 208 11.45 -9.37 4.48
N PRO A 209 10.68 -9.68 3.43
CA PRO A 209 11.02 -10.72 2.46
C PRO A 209 12.39 -10.47 1.80
N ASP A 210 13.06 -11.52 1.34
CA ASP A 210 14.42 -11.38 0.82
C ASP A 210 14.52 -10.49 -0.40
N ILE A 211 13.54 -10.54 -1.31
CA ILE A 211 13.49 -9.63 -2.46
C ILE A 211 13.37 -8.16 -2.03
N VAL A 212 12.65 -7.87 -0.94
CA VAL A 212 12.54 -6.51 -0.39
C VAL A 212 13.89 -6.06 0.12
N LYS A 213 14.58 -6.89 0.92
CA LYS A 213 15.95 -6.60 1.40
C LYS A 213 16.92 -6.38 0.23
N GLU A 214 16.79 -7.22 -0.81
CA GLU A 214 17.62 -7.15 -2.01
C GLU A 214 17.46 -5.83 -2.76
N MET A 215 16.22 -5.38 -2.97
CA MET A 215 15.91 -4.29 -3.91
C MET A 215 15.55 -2.95 -3.25
N LYS A 216 15.36 -2.89 -1.93
CA LYS A 216 14.85 -1.67 -1.24
C LYS A 216 15.67 -0.39 -1.47
N ASN A 217 16.96 -0.51 -1.74
CA ASN A 217 17.80 0.67 -2.06
C ASN A 217 17.66 1.12 -3.51
N ALA A 218 17.20 0.23 -4.39
CA ALA A 218 16.96 0.51 -5.80
C ALA A 218 15.50 0.85 -6.10
N VAL A 219 14.60 0.69 -5.15
CA VAL A 219 13.16 0.98 -5.28
C VAL A 219 12.76 2.04 -4.27
N GLN A 220 12.24 3.16 -4.74
CA GLN A 220 11.97 4.34 -3.93
C GLN A 220 10.53 4.82 -4.08
N ASN A 221 10.00 5.40 -3.00
CA ASN A 221 8.70 6.10 -2.98
C ASN A 221 7.49 5.23 -3.35
N VAL A 222 7.56 3.93 -3.10
CA VAL A 222 6.43 3.01 -3.32
C VAL A 222 5.36 3.25 -2.27
N GLN A 223 4.12 3.37 -2.70
CA GLN A 223 2.98 3.42 -1.79
C GLN A 223 2.82 2.08 -1.07
N GLN A 224 2.41 2.12 0.21
CA GLN A 224 2.31 0.93 1.05
C GLN A 224 1.47 -0.20 0.42
N ASN A 225 0.40 0.16 -0.28
CA ASN A 225 -0.48 -0.79 -0.96
C ASN A 225 0.17 -1.49 -2.16
N ASP A 226 1.15 -0.83 -2.78
CA ASP A 226 1.80 -1.30 -4.00
C ASP A 226 3.06 -2.12 -3.71
N VAL A 227 3.58 -2.09 -2.48
CA VAL A 227 4.82 -2.79 -2.10
C VAL A 227 4.79 -4.25 -2.52
N SER A 228 3.72 -4.98 -2.19
CA SER A 228 3.63 -6.41 -2.52
C SER A 228 3.62 -6.67 -4.02
N SER A 229 2.92 -5.86 -4.81
CA SER A 229 2.85 -5.99 -6.26
C SER A 229 4.18 -5.66 -6.93
N VAL A 230 4.83 -4.56 -6.50
CA VAL A 230 6.14 -4.14 -7.01
C VAL A 230 7.19 -5.24 -6.81
N TYR A 231 7.29 -5.75 -5.59
CA TYR A 231 8.31 -6.77 -5.32
C TYR A 231 7.96 -8.15 -5.86
N ALA A 232 6.67 -8.47 -6.03
CA ALA A 232 6.25 -9.69 -6.75
C ALA A 232 6.65 -9.63 -8.23
N ASP A 233 6.49 -8.50 -8.90
CA ASP A 233 6.98 -8.31 -10.26
C ASP A 233 8.50 -8.37 -10.35
N LEU A 234 9.21 -7.78 -9.40
CA LEU A 234 10.68 -7.88 -9.34
C LEU A 234 11.17 -9.30 -9.10
N MET A 235 10.44 -10.14 -8.39
CA MET A 235 10.79 -11.56 -8.24
C MET A 235 10.76 -12.33 -9.56
N ARG A 236 9.94 -11.92 -10.52
CA ARG A 236 9.87 -12.53 -11.85
C ARG A 236 11.15 -12.27 -12.67
N ILE A 237 11.84 -11.15 -12.42
CA ILE A 237 13.09 -10.81 -13.08
C ILE A 237 14.21 -11.74 -12.62
N PRO A 238 14.97 -12.37 -13.53
CA PRO A 238 16.10 -13.20 -13.15
C PRO A 238 17.12 -12.46 -12.25
N GLU A 239 17.61 -13.14 -11.22
CA GLU A 239 18.53 -12.55 -10.22
C GLU A 239 19.76 -11.87 -10.87
N PRO A 240 20.42 -12.41 -11.92
CA PRO A 240 21.53 -11.73 -12.56
C PRO A 240 21.17 -10.34 -13.13
N ILE A 241 19.94 -10.17 -13.64
CA ILE A 241 19.45 -8.89 -14.17
C ILE A 241 19.21 -7.91 -13.02
N ARG A 242 18.55 -8.33 -11.95
CA ARG A 242 18.33 -7.50 -10.75
C ARG A 242 19.65 -7.07 -10.12
N LYS A 243 20.61 -7.99 -10.05
CA LYS A 243 21.97 -7.70 -9.54
C LYS A 243 22.68 -6.66 -10.40
N ALA A 244 22.66 -6.81 -11.72
CA ALA A 244 23.25 -5.85 -12.65
C ALA A 244 22.58 -4.47 -12.51
N PHE A 245 21.25 -4.40 -12.44
CA PHE A 245 20.49 -3.17 -12.23
C PHE A 245 21.00 -2.38 -11.02
N ARG A 246 21.15 -3.06 -9.87
CA ARG A 246 21.66 -2.45 -8.64
C ARG A 246 23.13 -2.02 -8.76
N GLN A 247 23.98 -2.87 -9.34
CA GLN A 247 25.42 -2.60 -9.51
C GLN A 247 25.68 -1.44 -10.47
N ASP A 248 24.85 -1.31 -11.50
CA ASP A 248 24.92 -0.20 -12.45
C ASP A 248 24.40 1.11 -11.85
N GLY A 249 23.82 1.08 -10.66
CA GLY A 249 23.33 2.27 -9.91
C GLY A 249 21.98 2.77 -10.39
N TRP A 250 21.17 1.93 -11.02
CA TRP A 250 19.83 2.29 -11.43
C TRP A 250 18.85 2.33 -10.25
N ILE A 251 17.82 3.19 -10.36
CA ILE A 251 16.78 3.38 -9.37
C ILE A 251 15.40 3.32 -10.05
N ILE A 252 14.45 2.68 -9.41
CA ILE A 252 13.03 2.75 -9.72
C ILE A 252 12.41 3.75 -8.75
N TRP A 253 11.77 4.79 -9.29
CA TRP A 253 11.18 5.86 -8.51
C TRP A 253 9.70 6.03 -8.84
N PHE A 254 8.84 5.84 -7.86
CA PHE A 254 7.41 6.08 -8.03
C PHE A 254 7.12 7.58 -7.87
N ASP A 255 6.88 8.24 -9.01
CA ASP A 255 6.64 9.69 -9.10
C ASP A 255 5.64 9.98 -10.24
N PRO A 256 4.32 9.90 -9.98
CA PRO A 256 3.31 10.21 -10.98
C PRO A 256 3.41 11.62 -11.54
N ASP A 257 3.84 12.59 -10.71
CA ASP A 257 3.97 13.99 -11.13
C ASP A 257 5.12 14.15 -12.15
N ALA A 258 6.23 13.45 -11.96
CA ALA A 258 7.34 13.46 -12.91
C ALA A 258 6.93 12.84 -14.26
N VAL A 259 6.17 11.74 -14.23
CA VAL A 259 5.65 11.09 -15.45
C VAL A 259 4.66 11.99 -16.16
N GLN A 260 3.77 12.66 -15.44
CA GLN A 260 2.83 13.62 -16.02
C GLN A 260 3.54 14.81 -16.65
N ALA A 261 4.50 15.41 -15.96
CA ALA A 261 5.29 16.53 -16.49
C ALA A 261 6.05 16.16 -17.76
N TYR A 262 6.56 14.92 -17.84
CA TYR A 262 7.18 14.41 -19.07
C TYR A 262 6.16 14.25 -20.19
N SER A 263 4.99 13.69 -19.92
CA SER A 263 3.88 13.56 -20.87
C SER A 263 3.51 14.91 -21.47
N GLU A 264 3.30 15.93 -20.63
CA GLU A 264 2.98 17.28 -21.05
C GLU A 264 4.07 17.92 -21.92
N LYS A 265 5.34 17.74 -21.54
CA LYS A 265 6.49 18.28 -22.27
C LYS A 265 6.73 17.61 -23.61
N SER A 266 6.58 16.29 -23.68
CA SER A 266 6.83 15.49 -24.88
C SER A 266 5.64 15.44 -25.85
N GLY A 267 4.45 15.75 -25.38
CA GLY A 267 3.18 15.58 -26.12
C GLY A 267 2.75 14.10 -26.26
N ILE A 268 3.43 13.17 -25.56
CA ILE A 268 3.06 11.76 -25.56
C ILE A 268 2.00 11.55 -24.48
N THR A 269 0.84 11.05 -24.86
CA THR A 269 -0.29 10.80 -23.92
C THR A 269 -0.32 9.35 -23.46
N ASN A 270 -0.99 9.11 -22.32
CA ASN A 270 -1.23 7.77 -21.75
C ASN A 270 0.05 7.00 -21.35
N ILE A 271 1.12 7.71 -20.98
CA ILE A 271 2.30 7.07 -20.42
C ILE A 271 2.12 6.85 -18.92
N ASN A 272 2.59 5.71 -18.43
CA ASN A 272 2.55 5.35 -17.01
C ASN A 272 3.96 5.10 -16.42
N GLY A 273 4.98 5.27 -17.24
CA GLY A 273 6.39 5.16 -16.86
C GLY A 273 7.28 5.85 -17.87
N MET A 274 8.53 6.06 -17.52
CA MET A 274 9.58 6.52 -18.40
C MET A 274 10.95 6.09 -17.88
N THR A 275 11.85 5.74 -18.80
CA THR A 275 13.24 5.37 -18.48
C THR A 275 14.18 6.52 -18.83
N GLU A 276 14.79 7.14 -17.82
CA GLU A 276 15.75 8.23 -17.98
C GLU A 276 17.18 7.70 -17.86
N TYR A 277 17.85 7.59 -18.99
CA TYR A 277 19.17 6.94 -19.08
C TYR A 277 20.31 7.78 -18.46
N GLN A 278 20.22 9.10 -18.53
CA GLN A 278 21.26 9.98 -17.97
C GLN A 278 21.31 9.90 -16.46
N ASP A 279 20.14 9.89 -15.83
CA ASP A 279 20.00 9.81 -14.37
C ASP A 279 19.92 8.37 -13.86
N LYS A 280 19.90 7.39 -14.77
CA LYS A 280 19.72 5.96 -14.44
C LYS A 280 18.50 5.73 -13.54
N THR A 281 17.39 6.34 -13.92
CA THR A 281 16.17 6.28 -13.13
C THR A 281 14.99 5.87 -14.01
N ILE A 282 14.24 4.89 -13.53
CA ILE A 282 12.94 4.53 -14.05
C ILE A 282 11.90 5.27 -13.21
N TYR A 283 11.14 6.18 -13.80
CA TYR A 283 10.03 6.86 -13.15
C TYR A 283 8.73 6.14 -13.48
N LEU A 284 7.91 5.89 -12.47
CA LEU A 284 6.65 5.17 -12.60
C LEU A 284 5.49 5.96 -11.98
N ALA A 285 4.40 6.07 -12.73
CA ALA A 285 3.09 6.48 -12.22
C ALA A 285 2.25 5.27 -11.77
N SER A 286 2.56 4.07 -12.27
CA SER A 286 1.83 2.84 -11.99
C SER A 286 2.75 1.63 -11.96
N VAL A 287 2.47 0.68 -11.07
CA VAL A 287 3.16 -0.62 -11.00
C VAL A 287 3.09 -1.36 -12.34
N LYS A 288 2.00 -1.20 -13.09
CA LYS A 288 1.76 -1.89 -14.36
C LYS A 288 2.84 -1.65 -15.42
N SER A 289 3.57 -0.54 -15.33
CA SER A 289 4.64 -0.20 -16.26
C SER A 289 6.02 -0.68 -15.83
N LEU A 290 6.16 -1.20 -14.61
CA LEU A 290 7.45 -1.59 -14.03
C LEU A 290 8.24 -2.54 -14.93
N LEU A 291 7.62 -3.62 -15.37
CA LEU A 291 8.31 -4.64 -16.19
C LEU A 291 8.63 -4.14 -17.61
N HIS A 292 7.79 -3.26 -18.16
CA HIS A 292 8.03 -2.60 -19.44
C HIS A 292 9.28 -1.71 -19.36
N GLU A 293 9.32 -0.82 -18.37
CA GLU A 293 10.46 0.10 -18.19
C GLU A 293 11.77 -0.65 -17.84
N LEU A 294 11.69 -1.75 -17.12
CA LEU A 294 12.84 -2.64 -16.91
C LEU A 294 13.30 -3.31 -18.20
N GLY A 295 12.39 -3.53 -19.15
CA GLY A 295 12.73 -3.95 -20.51
C GLY A 295 13.65 -2.93 -21.20
N HIS A 296 13.37 -1.63 -21.09
CA HIS A 296 14.24 -0.57 -21.61
C HIS A 296 15.62 -0.55 -20.94
N TYR A 297 15.69 -0.72 -19.62
CA TYR A 297 16.98 -0.90 -18.94
C TYR A 297 17.75 -2.09 -19.52
N TYR A 298 17.08 -3.24 -19.72
CA TYR A 298 17.75 -4.44 -20.22
C TYR A 298 18.22 -4.28 -21.68
N GLN A 299 17.47 -3.53 -22.50
CA GLN A 299 17.93 -3.12 -23.84
C GLN A 299 19.24 -2.36 -23.77
N GLU A 300 19.35 -1.34 -22.92
CA GLU A 300 20.58 -0.55 -22.78
C GLU A 300 21.75 -1.42 -22.29
N LYS A 301 21.47 -2.40 -21.42
CA LYS A 301 22.46 -3.38 -20.98
C LYS A 301 22.96 -4.28 -22.11
N LEU A 302 22.07 -4.76 -22.98
CA LEU A 302 22.43 -5.52 -24.18
C LEU A 302 23.26 -4.68 -25.14
N LYS A 303 22.88 -3.42 -25.34
CA LYS A 303 23.62 -2.47 -26.19
C LYS A 303 25.05 -2.26 -25.68
N SER A 304 25.23 -2.01 -24.40
CA SER A 304 26.55 -1.83 -23.79
C SER A 304 27.43 -3.07 -23.87
N SER A 305 26.84 -4.26 -24.02
CA SER A 305 27.56 -5.53 -24.24
C SER A 305 27.87 -5.84 -25.71
N GLY A 306 27.43 -4.98 -26.63
CA GLY A 306 27.62 -5.16 -28.09
C GLY A 306 26.68 -6.19 -28.72
N MET A 307 25.68 -6.67 -27.99
CA MET A 307 24.69 -7.65 -28.48
C MET A 307 23.48 -7.01 -29.17
N ASP A 308 23.38 -5.69 -29.19
CA ASP A 308 22.23 -4.93 -29.65
C ASP A 308 22.02 -4.89 -31.15
N LYS A 309 23.11 -4.92 -31.94
CA LYS A 309 23.04 -4.62 -33.39
C LYS A 309 22.11 -5.52 -34.19
N ASN A 310 21.87 -6.73 -33.71
CA ASN A 310 21.00 -7.69 -34.39
C ASN A 310 19.67 -7.90 -33.63
N VAL A 311 19.59 -7.53 -32.33
CA VAL A 311 18.41 -7.79 -31.50
C VAL A 311 17.23 -6.91 -31.93
N TYR A 312 17.46 -5.61 -32.12
CA TYR A 312 16.40 -4.70 -32.57
C TYR A 312 15.93 -5.00 -33.98
N ALA A 313 16.87 -5.26 -34.92
CA ALA A 313 16.50 -5.66 -36.27
C ALA A 313 15.70 -6.96 -36.30
N LEU A 314 16.02 -7.91 -35.39
CA LEU A 314 15.28 -9.14 -35.24
C LEU A 314 13.87 -8.86 -34.67
N PHE A 315 13.75 -8.04 -33.65
CA PHE A 315 12.45 -7.67 -33.08
C PHE A 315 11.60 -6.85 -34.05
N ASP A 316 12.20 -5.93 -34.84
CA ASP A 316 11.48 -5.24 -35.91
C ASP A 316 10.96 -6.22 -36.98
N ALA A 317 11.79 -7.19 -37.38
CA ALA A 317 11.42 -8.20 -38.36
C ALA A 317 10.28 -9.10 -37.82
N ILE A 318 10.38 -9.53 -36.56
CA ILE A 318 9.33 -10.31 -35.88
C ILE A 318 8.04 -9.50 -35.81
N ARG A 319 8.11 -8.24 -35.35
CA ARG A 319 6.97 -7.33 -35.24
C ARG A 319 6.23 -7.15 -36.57
N LEU A 320 6.94 -7.09 -37.67
CA LEU A 320 6.36 -6.93 -39.02
C LEU A 320 5.77 -8.21 -39.57
N GLN A 321 6.19 -9.38 -39.09
CA GLN A 321 5.75 -10.68 -39.59
C GLN A 321 4.71 -11.36 -38.69
N GLU A 322 4.74 -11.07 -37.39
CA GLU A 322 3.89 -11.74 -36.41
C GLU A 322 2.54 -11.02 -36.26
N THR A 323 1.53 -11.63 -36.83
CA THR A 323 0.13 -11.38 -36.44
C THR A 323 -0.29 -12.26 -35.25
N ALA A 324 0.62 -13.04 -34.70
CA ALA A 324 0.26 -14.30 -34.04
C ALA A 324 0.33 -14.31 -32.52
N SER A 325 1.00 -13.39 -31.84
CA SER A 325 0.87 -13.37 -30.38
C SER A 325 -0.12 -12.28 -29.97
N ALA A 326 -1.39 -12.65 -29.99
CA ALA A 326 -2.51 -11.77 -29.66
C ALA A 326 -2.29 -10.94 -28.37
N ALA A 327 -1.64 -11.51 -27.37
CA ALA A 327 -1.36 -10.81 -26.11
C ALA A 327 -0.38 -9.65 -26.26
N ILE A 328 0.69 -9.78 -27.05
CA ILE A 328 1.65 -8.68 -27.31
C ILE A 328 1.00 -7.66 -28.26
N TYR A 329 0.24 -8.12 -29.25
CA TYR A 329 -0.45 -7.26 -30.21
C TYR A 329 -1.60 -6.45 -29.61
N GLU A 330 -2.29 -6.98 -28.63
CA GLU A 330 -3.40 -6.26 -27.97
C GLU A 330 -2.90 -5.19 -26.97
N THR A 331 -1.71 -5.36 -26.43
CA THR A 331 -1.21 -4.52 -25.34
C THR A 331 0.19 -3.91 -25.61
N GLY A 332 0.94 -4.46 -26.58
CA GLY A 332 2.30 -4.03 -26.91
C GLY A 332 2.32 -2.75 -27.73
N ASP A 333 3.33 -1.92 -27.51
CA ASP A 333 3.60 -0.76 -28.35
C ASP A 333 4.32 -1.19 -29.64
N GLN A 334 3.63 -0.98 -30.75
CA GLN A 334 4.12 -1.38 -32.07
C GLN A 334 4.87 -0.27 -32.83
N ARG A 335 5.11 0.89 -32.20
CA ARG A 335 5.73 2.05 -32.84
C ARG A 335 7.13 1.73 -33.38
N ASP A 336 7.94 1.04 -32.59
CA ASP A 336 9.27 0.60 -33.02
C ASP A 336 9.73 -0.68 -32.29
N GLY A 337 10.88 -1.24 -32.72
CA GLY A 337 11.42 -2.48 -32.14
C GLY A 337 11.85 -2.35 -30.70
N LYS A 338 12.11 -1.13 -30.19
CA LYS A 338 12.49 -0.92 -28.78
C LYS A 338 11.30 -1.07 -27.87
N GLU A 339 10.19 -0.41 -28.22
CA GLU A 339 8.94 -0.52 -27.46
C GLU A 339 8.40 -1.95 -27.50
N PHE A 340 8.47 -2.58 -28.68
CA PHE A 340 8.08 -3.98 -28.81
C PHE A 340 8.95 -4.93 -27.98
N PHE A 341 10.26 -4.67 -27.88
CA PHE A 341 11.14 -5.43 -26.99
C PHE A 341 10.76 -5.26 -25.53
N ALA A 342 10.52 -4.04 -25.08
CA ALA A 342 10.15 -3.75 -23.70
C ALA A 342 8.84 -4.44 -23.33
N ASP A 343 7.86 -4.43 -24.21
CA ASP A 343 6.62 -5.17 -24.03
C ASP A 343 6.81 -6.69 -24.04
N ALA A 344 7.62 -7.23 -24.97
CA ALA A 344 7.97 -8.64 -25.00
C ALA A 344 8.66 -9.06 -23.69
N PHE A 345 9.59 -8.26 -23.17
CA PHE A 345 10.25 -8.51 -21.89
C PHE A 345 9.23 -8.67 -20.76
N ARG A 346 8.25 -7.78 -20.67
CA ARG A 346 7.16 -7.84 -19.67
C ARG A 346 6.38 -9.15 -19.71
N PHE A 347 6.20 -9.75 -20.90
CA PHE A 347 5.46 -11.01 -21.04
C PHE A 347 6.28 -12.27 -20.77
N TYR A 348 7.60 -12.20 -20.97
CA TYR A 348 8.49 -13.35 -20.85
C TYR A 348 9.21 -13.49 -19.51
N VAL A 349 9.21 -12.46 -18.68
CA VAL A 349 9.68 -12.52 -17.30
C VAL A 349 8.51 -12.69 -16.35
#